data_16c266e97b482de2de75c970ac38ee37
#
_entry.id   16c266e97b482de2de75c970ac38ee37
#
_cell.length_a   1.000
_cell.length_b   1.000
_cell.length_c   1.000
_cell.angle_alpha   90.00
_cell.angle_beta   90.00
_cell.angle_gamma   90.00
#
_symmetry.space_group_name_H-M   'P 1'
#
loop_
_entity.id
_entity.type
_entity.pdbx_description
1 polymer ?
#
loop_
_entity_poly.entity_id
_entity_poly.type
_entity_poly.pdbx_seq_one_letter_code
_entity_poly.pdbx_strand_id
1 'polypeptide(L)'
;MQAILENIGFTKGEIKVYFALLELGNTSSGPIITKSQVSRSKVYEILEKLKQKGLVTEVIKENIKYFQAASPRRIQDYIKNKEQQLKKEENDFKEILPQLLQKQRLQEQKQEVKVYVGFEGLKSFYNEILNQLTPKDEYLALTFGDKSINHNISLMYRKFHQKRAEKKAKAKILCNKDDKLAIKDMNFSDTPFYEFKITDQIIPTGVAIVRDIVATVNWGKIPRVFVIICKENAEQYGKFFYNLWGKSKKKN
;
A
#
# COMPACT_ATOMS: atom_id res chain seq x y z
N MET A 1 -31.23 -15.57 -1.79
CA MET A 1 -31.94 -14.29 -1.97
C MET A 1 -31.54 -13.27 -0.94
N GLN A 2 -31.63 -13.55 0.37
CA GLN A 2 -31.28 -12.62 1.48
C GLN A 2 -29.83 -12.12 1.40
N ALA A 3 -28.85 -13.02 1.24
CA ALA A 3 -27.42 -12.66 1.13
C ALA A 3 -27.13 -11.70 -0.04
N ILE A 4 -27.85 -11.81 -1.16
CA ILE A 4 -27.69 -10.89 -2.30
C ILE A 4 -28.13 -9.48 -1.91
N LEU A 5 -29.25 -9.34 -1.21
CA LEU A 5 -29.74 -8.05 -0.74
C LEU A 5 -28.82 -7.43 0.32
N GLU A 6 -28.26 -8.25 1.21
CA GLU A 6 -27.25 -7.79 2.18
C GLU A 6 -26.01 -7.23 1.47
N ASN A 7 -25.50 -7.88 0.43
CA ASN A 7 -24.37 -7.41 -0.38
C ASN A 7 -24.65 -6.08 -1.10
N ILE A 8 -25.91 -5.86 -1.52
CA ILE A 8 -26.35 -4.58 -2.12
C ILE A 8 -26.42 -3.46 -1.08
N GLY A 9 -26.45 -3.79 0.23
CA GLY A 9 -26.46 -2.84 1.33
C GLY A 9 -27.79 -2.72 2.06
N PHE A 10 -28.59 -3.77 2.06
CA PHE A 10 -29.76 -3.88 2.94
C PHE A 10 -29.35 -4.50 4.27
N THR A 11 -29.88 -3.99 5.33
CA THR A 11 -29.77 -4.64 6.64
C THR A 11 -30.74 -5.81 6.75
N LYS A 12 -30.48 -6.77 7.62
CA LYS A 12 -31.39 -7.90 7.88
C LYS A 12 -32.79 -7.44 8.27
N GLY A 13 -32.90 -6.33 9.00
CA GLY A 13 -34.19 -5.75 9.38
C GLY A 13 -34.95 -5.17 8.18
N GLU A 14 -34.26 -4.46 7.29
CA GLU A 14 -34.85 -3.91 6.07
C GLU A 14 -35.38 -5.03 5.15
N ILE A 15 -34.65 -6.13 5.03
CA ILE A 15 -35.04 -7.28 4.23
C ILE A 15 -36.31 -7.92 4.81
N LYS A 16 -36.37 -8.14 6.13
CA LYS A 16 -37.53 -8.70 6.81
C LYS A 16 -38.79 -7.84 6.63
N VAL A 17 -38.68 -6.52 6.82
CA VAL A 17 -39.77 -5.57 6.66
C VAL A 17 -40.24 -5.50 5.19
N TYR A 18 -39.30 -5.44 4.25
CA TYR A 18 -39.61 -5.39 2.85
C TYR A 18 -40.33 -6.67 2.35
N PHE A 19 -39.87 -7.84 2.77
CA PHE A 19 -40.53 -9.11 2.44
C PHE A 19 -41.93 -9.21 3.07
N ALA A 20 -42.05 -8.78 4.33
CA ALA A 20 -43.38 -8.71 4.96
C ALA A 20 -44.34 -7.82 4.17
N LEU A 21 -43.90 -6.67 3.67
CA LEU A 21 -44.71 -5.78 2.85
C LEU A 21 -45.03 -6.34 1.47
N LEU A 22 -44.12 -7.10 0.87
CA LEU A 22 -44.41 -7.80 -0.42
C LEU A 22 -45.53 -8.83 -0.27
N GLU A 23 -45.58 -9.51 0.89
CA GLU A 23 -46.61 -10.51 1.15
C GLU A 23 -47.96 -9.89 1.64
N LEU A 24 -47.89 -8.83 2.45
CA LEU A 24 -49.07 -8.19 3.04
C LEU A 24 -49.78 -7.20 2.10
N GLY A 25 -49.03 -6.69 1.11
CA GLY A 25 -49.53 -5.59 0.26
C GLY A 25 -49.63 -4.27 1.03
N ASN A 26 -50.68 -3.48 0.71
CA ASN A 26 -50.92 -2.19 1.38
C ASN A 26 -51.47 -2.42 2.81
N THR A 27 -50.72 -2.07 3.83
CA THR A 27 -51.07 -2.34 5.23
C THR A 27 -50.54 -1.32 6.20
N SER A 28 -51.11 -1.27 7.41
CA SER A 28 -50.60 -0.44 8.52
C SER A 28 -49.39 -1.08 9.21
N SER A 29 -48.78 -0.36 10.14
CA SER A 29 -47.55 -0.83 10.83
C SER A 29 -47.77 -2.09 11.69
N GLY A 30 -48.96 -2.33 12.25
CA GLY A 30 -49.21 -3.46 13.13
C GLY A 30 -48.93 -4.83 12.45
N PRO A 31 -49.59 -5.16 11.34
CA PRO A 31 -49.31 -6.40 10.59
C PRO A 31 -47.88 -6.55 10.15
N ILE A 32 -47.19 -5.43 9.81
CA ILE A 32 -45.76 -5.43 9.43
C ILE A 32 -44.91 -5.90 10.61
N ILE A 33 -45.13 -5.35 11.82
CA ILE A 33 -44.44 -5.73 13.03
C ILE A 33 -44.61 -7.23 13.31
N THR A 34 -45.84 -7.72 13.25
CA THR A 34 -46.15 -9.13 13.51
C THR A 34 -45.45 -10.04 12.47
N LYS A 35 -45.55 -9.72 11.18
CA LYS A 35 -45.03 -10.54 10.10
C LYS A 35 -43.50 -10.52 10.01
N SER A 36 -42.87 -9.35 10.18
CA SER A 36 -41.43 -9.18 10.06
C SER A 36 -40.68 -9.63 11.31
N GLN A 37 -41.35 -9.77 12.44
CA GLN A 37 -40.75 -10.02 13.76
C GLN A 37 -39.68 -8.98 14.17
N VAL A 38 -39.86 -7.76 13.69
CA VAL A 38 -39.00 -6.60 14.06
C VAL A 38 -39.73 -5.78 15.12
N SER A 39 -39.03 -5.32 16.13
CA SER A 39 -39.62 -4.51 17.23
C SER A 39 -40.27 -3.23 16.69
N ARG A 40 -41.35 -2.79 17.35
CA ARG A 40 -42.15 -1.62 16.96
C ARG A 40 -41.29 -0.34 16.75
N SER A 41 -40.36 -0.08 17.64
CA SER A 41 -39.48 1.08 17.52
C SER A 41 -38.58 1.04 16.27
N LYS A 42 -38.09 -0.15 15.90
CA LYS A 42 -37.23 -0.33 14.73
C LYS A 42 -38.00 -0.36 13.41
N VAL A 43 -39.25 -0.83 13.37
CA VAL A 43 -40.02 -0.89 12.14
C VAL A 43 -40.21 0.47 11.50
N TYR A 44 -40.52 1.51 12.28
CA TYR A 44 -40.68 2.86 11.75
C TYR A 44 -39.39 3.43 11.15
N GLU A 45 -38.27 3.24 11.86
CA GLU A 45 -36.94 3.63 11.33
C GLU A 45 -36.61 2.91 10.00
N ILE A 46 -36.91 1.63 9.95
CA ILE A 46 -36.68 0.82 8.75
C ILE A 46 -37.59 1.24 7.60
N LEU A 47 -38.86 1.52 7.86
CA LEU A 47 -39.78 2.03 6.86
C LEU A 47 -39.32 3.34 6.27
N GLU A 48 -38.81 4.27 7.08
CA GLU A 48 -38.23 5.54 6.59
C GLU A 48 -36.99 5.28 5.73
N LYS A 49 -36.08 4.40 6.12
CA LYS A 49 -34.92 4.01 5.32
C LYS A 49 -35.32 3.37 3.98
N LEU A 50 -36.33 2.50 3.97
CA LEU A 50 -36.83 1.88 2.76
C LEU A 50 -37.55 2.91 1.84
N LYS A 51 -38.23 3.89 2.41
CA LYS A 51 -38.78 5.04 1.66
C LYS A 51 -37.70 5.87 0.99
N GLN A 52 -36.63 6.21 1.74
CA GLN A 52 -35.47 6.92 1.19
C GLN A 52 -34.79 6.15 0.04
N LYS A 53 -34.79 4.83 0.13
CA LYS A 53 -34.33 3.94 -0.96
C LYS A 53 -35.32 3.80 -2.12
N GLY A 54 -36.54 4.38 -2.03
CA GLY A 54 -37.58 4.31 -3.03
C GLY A 54 -38.26 2.94 -3.12
N LEU A 55 -38.17 2.12 -2.06
CA LEU A 55 -38.63 0.75 -2.01
C LEU A 55 -39.93 0.55 -1.22
N VAL A 56 -40.38 1.58 -0.51
CA VAL A 56 -41.65 1.62 0.20
C VAL A 56 -42.34 2.96 -0.09
N THR A 57 -43.64 2.89 -0.30
CA THR A 57 -44.52 4.08 -0.38
C THR A 57 -45.40 4.15 0.86
N GLU A 58 -45.75 5.39 1.27
CA GLU A 58 -46.62 5.68 2.41
C GLU A 58 -47.85 6.45 1.91
N VAL A 59 -49.01 6.06 2.37
CA VAL A 59 -50.30 6.77 2.12
C VAL A 59 -50.98 6.96 3.47
N ILE A 60 -51.53 8.13 3.71
CA ILE A 60 -52.32 8.42 4.91
C ILE A 60 -53.79 8.34 4.53
N LYS A 61 -54.57 7.48 5.21
CA LYS A 61 -56.02 7.37 5.08
C LYS A 61 -56.61 7.45 6.50
N GLU A 62 -57.58 8.33 6.68
CA GLU A 62 -58.27 8.50 7.96
C GLU A 62 -57.30 8.63 9.17
N ASN A 63 -56.26 9.44 9.04
CA ASN A 63 -55.20 9.61 10.01
C ASN A 63 -54.33 8.35 10.33
N ILE A 64 -54.47 7.28 9.55
CA ILE A 64 -53.71 6.05 9.66
C ILE A 64 -52.71 5.98 8.52
N LYS A 65 -51.42 5.67 8.86
CA LYS A 65 -50.38 5.45 7.88
C LYS A 65 -50.44 4.02 7.32
N TYR A 66 -50.55 3.89 6.02
CA TYR A 66 -50.46 2.65 5.29
C TYR A 66 -49.16 2.62 4.48
N PHE A 67 -48.50 1.49 4.46
CA PHE A 67 -47.26 1.25 3.77
C PHE A 67 -47.41 0.16 2.73
N GLN A 68 -46.74 0.32 1.61
CA GLN A 68 -46.73 -0.66 0.54
C GLN A 68 -45.35 -0.82 -0.04
N ALA A 69 -44.89 -2.05 -0.28
CA ALA A 69 -43.65 -2.32 -1.00
C ALA A 69 -43.76 -1.81 -2.44
N ALA A 70 -42.79 -1.08 -2.90
CA ALA A 70 -42.61 -0.80 -4.32
C ALA A 70 -42.21 -2.08 -5.06
N SER A 71 -42.40 -2.10 -6.37
CA SER A 71 -42.00 -3.24 -7.21
C SER A 71 -40.55 -3.61 -6.97
N PRO A 72 -40.17 -4.90 -6.85
CA PRO A 72 -38.78 -5.35 -6.75
C PRO A 72 -37.85 -4.82 -7.86
N ARG A 73 -38.41 -4.47 -9.02
CA ARG A 73 -37.64 -3.79 -10.11
C ARG A 73 -36.99 -2.47 -9.67
N ARG A 74 -37.60 -1.80 -8.68
CA ARG A 74 -37.02 -0.56 -8.11
C ARG A 74 -35.68 -0.79 -7.39
N ILE A 75 -35.35 -2.02 -7.03
CA ILE A 75 -34.02 -2.37 -6.49
C ILE A 75 -32.92 -2.08 -7.53
N GLN A 76 -33.22 -2.28 -8.83
CA GLN A 76 -32.30 -1.93 -9.91
C GLN A 76 -32.02 -0.41 -9.96
N ASP A 77 -33.08 0.40 -9.79
CA ASP A 77 -32.92 1.87 -9.73
C ASP A 77 -32.08 2.28 -8.51
N TYR A 78 -32.31 1.65 -7.37
CA TYR A 78 -31.51 1.88 -6.16
C TYR A 78 -30.03 1.54 -6.37
N ILE A 79 -29.71 0.41 -7.02
CA ILE A 79 -28.32 0.03 -7.35
C ILE A 79 -27.69 1.08 -8.26
N LYS A 80 -28.39 1.51 -9.31
CA LYS A 80 -27.90 2.51 -10.25
C LYS A 80 -27.63 3.86 -9.58
N ASN A 81 -28.51 4.31 -8.70
CA ASN A 81 -28.32 5.53 -7.94
C ASN A 81 -27.10 5.44 -7.00
N LYS A 82 -26.93 4.29 -6.34
CA LYS A 82 -25.77 4.03 -5.49
C LYS A 82 -24.44 4.03 -6.27
N GLU A 83 -24.44 3.47 -7.48
CA GLU A 83 -23.28 3.51 -8.37
C GLU A 83 -22.94 4.95 -8.78
N GLN A 84 -23.93 5.74 -9.13
CA GLN A 84 -23.73 7.16 -9.47
C GLN A 84 -23.19 7.97 -8.27
N GLN A 85 -23.72 7.71 -7.08
CA GLN A 85 -23.25 8.35 -5.86
C GLN A 85 -21.80 7.98 -5.55
N LEU A 86 -21.41 6.71 -5.67
CA LEU A 86 -20.03 6.25 -5.48
C LEU A 86 -19.06 6.89 -6.49
N LYS A 87 -19.48 7.04 -7.76
CA LYS A 87 -18.67 7.76 -8.77
C LYS A 87 -18.46 9.23 -8.40
N LYS A 88 -19.50 9.88 -7.85
CA LYS A 88 -19.39 11.26 -7.37
C LYS A 88 -18.42 11.34 -6.19
N GLU A 89 -18.59 10.50 -5.18
CA GLU A 89 -17.72 10.42 -4.01
C GLU A 89 -16.25 10.12 -4.39
N GLU A 90 -16.01 9.26 -5.39
CA GLU A 90 -14.67 9.00 -5.94
C GLU A 90 -14.05 10.27 -6.56
N ASN A 91 -14.84 11.05 -7.29
CA ASN A 91 -14.35 12.30 -7.87
C ASN A 91 -14.08 13.35 -6.79
N ASP A 92 -14.98 13.51 -5.83
CA ASP A 92 -14.79 14.41 -4.68
C ASP A 92 -13.53 14.01 -3.88
N PHE A 93 -13.28 12.71 -3.70
CA PHE A 93 -12.06 12.21 -3.06
C PHE A 93 -10.80 12.56 -3.87
N LYS A 94 -10.84 12.46 -5.21
CA LYS A 94 -9.70 12.84 -6.06
C LYS A 94 -9.30 14.30 -5.89
N GLU A 95 -10.26 15.18 -5.61
CA GLU A 95 -9.99 16.61 -5.36
C GLU A 95 -9.28 16.86 -4.02
N ILE A 96 -9.60 16.09 -2.98
CA ILE A 96 -8.97 16.25 -1.67
C ILE A 96 -7.68 15.42 -1.50
N LEU A 97 -7.45 14.42 -2.34
CA LEU A 97 -6.28 13.54 -2.28
C LEU A 97 -4.94 14.31 -2.28
N PRO A 98 -4.72 15.36 -3.13
CA PRO A 98 -3.48 16.14 -3.09
C PRO A 98 -3.23 16.80 -1.73
N GLN A 99 -4.29 17.29 -1.07
CA GLN A 99 -4.19 17.92 0.24
C GLN A 99 -3.83 16.90 1.33
N LEU A 100 -4.39 15.69 1.26
CA LEU A 100 -4.04 14.60 2.18
C LEU A 100 -2.58 14.16 1.99
N LEU A 101 -2.13 14.03 0.74
CA LEU A 101 -0.73 13.73 0.42
C LEU A 101 0.22 14.84 0.88
N GLN A 102 -0.20 16.11 0.80
CA GLN A 102 0.60 17.22 1.32
C GLN A 102 0.73 17.15 2.85
N LYS A 103 -0.36 16.85 3.58
CA LYS A 103 -0.32 16.64 5.03
C LYS A 103 0.58 15.48 5.42
N GLN A 104 0.56 14.40 4.66
CA GLN A 104 1.46 13.26 4.86
C GLN A 104 2.93 13.68 4.69
N ARG A 105 3.26 14.40 3.61
CA ARG A 105 4.63 14.88 3.34
C ARG A 105 5.17 15.82 4.43
N LEU A 106 4.32 16.63 5.07
CA LEU A 106 4.72 17.48 6.20
C LEU A 106 5.10 16.65 7.44
N GLN A 107 4.60 15.44 7.58
CA GLN A 107 5.05 14.49 8.61
C GLN A 107 6.32 13.72 8.20
N GLU A 108 6.54 13.50 6.89
CA GLU A 108 7.72 12.79 6.35
C GLU A 108 9.05 13.56 6.48
N GLN A 109 9.04 14.83 6.89
CA GLN A 109 10.27 15.55 7.32
C GLN A 109 10.81 15.08 8.68
N LYS A 110 10.14 14.12 9.34
CA LYS A 110 10.69 13.49 10.54
C LYS A 110 11.75 12.48 10.14
N GLN A 111 12.94 12.68 10.68
CA GLN A 111 14.00 11.68 10.67
C GLN A 111 13.42 10.35 11.19
N GLU A 112 13.49 9.32 10.38
CA GLU A 112 12.93 8.01 10.72
C GLU A 112 14.05 6.96 10.74
N VAL A 113 13.97 6.08 11.72
CA VAL A 113 14.88 4.92 11.82
C VAL A 113 14.04 3.66 11.74
N LYS A 114 14.42 2.76 10.82
CA LYS A 114 13.77 1.45 10.65
C LYS A 114 14.79 0.33 10.81
N VAL A 115 14.34 -0.81 11.29
CA VAL A 115 15.15 -2.03 11.35
C VAL A 115 14.40 -3.15 10.64
N TYR A 116 15.05 -3.74 9.64
CA TYR A 116 14.56 -4.93 8.94
C TYR A 116 15.35 -6.14 9.40
N VAL A 117 14.67 -7.23 9.75
CA VAL A 117 15.30 -8.42 10.35
C VAL A 117 15.07 -9.64 9.45
N GLY A 118 16.13 -10.42 9.27
CA GLY A 118 16.10 -11.66 8.50
C GLY A 118 16.05 -11.45 6.99
N PHE A 119 15.98 -12.56 6.25
CA PHE A 119 15.97 -12.54 4.79
C PHE A 119 14.75 -11.82 4.21
N GLU A 120 13.56 -12.06 4.77
CA GLU A 120 12.34 -11.37 4.30
C GLU A 120 12.37 -9.86 4.62
N GLY A 121 12.97 -9.47 5.76
CA GLY A 121 13.21 -8.06 6.07
C GLY A 121 14.16 -7.41 5.06
N LEU A 122 15.27 -8.08 4.73
CA LEU A 122 16.21 -7.62 3.71
C LEU A 122 15.52 -7.43 2.35
N LYS A 123 14.70 -8.39 1.94
CA LYS A 123 13.94 -8.37 0.69
C LYS A 123 12.91 -7.24 0.68
N SER A 124 12.21 -7.00 1.79
CA SER A 124 11.26 -5.90 1.96
C SER A 124 11.94 -4.54 1.79
N PHE A 125 13.08 -4.33 2.44
CA PHE A 125 13.89 -3.12 2.30
C PHE A 125 14.26 -2.83 0.84
N TYR A 126 14.81 -3.82 0.11
CA TYR A 126 15.19 -3.62 -1.29
C TYR A 126 13.99 -3.41 -2.22
N ASN A 127 12.84 -4.00 -1.92
CA ASN A 127 11.60 -3.74 -2.64
C ASN A 127 11.08 -2.31 -2.40
N GLU A 128 11.17 -1.79 -1.17
CA GLU A 128 10.81 -0.40 -0.86
C GLU A 128 11.70 0.58 -1.63
N ILE A 129 13.01 0.34 -1.68
CA ILE A 129 13.92 1.14 -2.51
C ILE A 129 13.50 1.08 -3.98
N LEU A 130 13.28 -0.12 -4.53
CA LEU A 130 12.87 -0.28 -5.92
C LEU A 130 11.60 0.49 -6.26
N ASN A 131 10.61 0.49 -5.38
CA ASN A 131 9.35 1.18 -5.61
C ASN A 131 9.53 2.71 -5.72
N GLN A 132 10.52 3.26 -5.03
CA GLN A 132 10.80 4.70 -5.01
C GLN A 132 11.77 5.16 -6.11
N LEU A 133 12.56 4.25 -6.70
CA LEU A 133 13.57 4.59 -7.70
C LEU A 133 12.98 5.15 -8.99
N THR A 134 13.60 6.21 -9.48
CA THR A 134 13.35 6.85 -10.78
C THR A 134 14.63 6.90 -11.61
N PRO A 135 14.56 7.22 -12.92
CA PRO A 135 15.76 7.36 -13.77
C PRO A 135 16.75 8.46 -13.31
N LYS A 136 16.31 9.37 -12.44
CA LYS A 136 17.16 10.45 -11.89
C LYS A 136 17.94 10.01 -10.66
N ASP A 137 17.56 8.88 -10.06
CA ASP A 137 18.16 8.41 -8.82
C ASP A 137 19.42 7.58 -9.09
N GLU A 138 20.31 7.61 -8.11
CA GLU A 138 21.54 6.84 -8.09
C GLU A 138 21.60 6.01 -6.80
N TYR A 139 21.83 4.73 -6.95
CA TYR A 139 22.05 3.79 -5.87
C TYR A 139 23.54 3.65 -5.65
N LEU A 140 24.05 4.13 -4.51
CA LEU A 140 25.44 4.02 -4.11
C LEU A 140 25.59 2.92 -3.06
N ALA A 141 26.59 2.05 -3.18
CA ALA A 141 26.84 1.05 -2.17
C ALA A 141 28.33 0.86 -1.89
N LEU A 142 28.64 0.83 -0.60
CA LEU A 142 29.88 0.26 -0.07
C LEU A 142 29.57 -1.18 0.30
N THR A 143 30.29 -2.14 -0.24
CA THR A 143 30.01 -3.56 -0.03
C THR A 143 31.25 -4.29 0.47
N PHE A 144 31.00 -5.32 1.27
CA PHE A 144 32.01 -6.28 1.68
C PHE A 144 31.38 -7.67 1.64
N GLY A 145 32.22 -8.71 1.46
CA GLY A 145 31.80 -10.10 1.49
C GLY A 145 31.71 -10.61 2.91
N ASP A 146 30.70 -11.38 3.17
CA ASP A 146 30.54 -12.11 4.41
C ASP A 146 30.14 -13.56 4.10
N LYS A 147 30.64 -14.52 4.88
CA LYS A 147 30.31 -15.93 4.71
C LYS A 147 28.82 -16.25 4.88
N SER A 148 28.06 -15.36 5.49
CA SER A 148 26.59 -15.46 5.62
C SER A 148 25.85 -15.12 4.32
N ILE A 149 26.52 -14.51 3.33
CA ILE A 149 25.93 -14.23 2.02
C ILE A 149 25.84 -15.54 1.25
N ASN A 150 24.65 -16.11 1.24
CA ASN A 150 24.37 -17.37 0.56
C ASN A 150 23.77 -17.12 -0.85
N HIS A 151 23.56 -18.21 -1.59
CA HIS A 151 23.00 -18.16 -2.95
C HIS A 151 21.68 -17.38 -3.05
N ASN A 152 20.79 -17.50 -2.08
CA ASN A 152 19.49 -16.80 -2.11
C ASN A 152 19.66 -15.26 -1.99
N ILE A 153 20.61 -14.83 -1.17
CA ILE A 153 20.95 -13.40 -1.01
C ILE A 153 21.57 -12.87 -2.31
N SER A 154 22.53 -13.57 -2.89
CA SER A 154 23.15 -13.20 -4.16
C SER A 154 22.12 -13.12 -5.29
N LEU A 155 21.19 -14.06 -5.35
CA LEU A 155 20.09 -14.07 -6.32
C LEU A 155 19.13 -12.87 -6.09
N MET A 156 18.83 -12.52 -4.85
CA MET A 156 18.03 -11.36 -4.50
C MET A 156 18.69 -10.07 -5.00
N TYR A 157 19.99 -9.88 -4.75
CA TYR A 157 20.74 -8.73 -5.23
C TYR A 157 20.77 -8.63 -6.76
N ARG A 158 20.97 -9.75 -7.44
CA ARG A 158 20.91 -9.79 -8.91
C ARG A 158 19.54 -9.33 -9.43
N LYS A 159 18.45 -9.84 -8.86
CA LYS A 159 17.09 -9.42 -9.21
C LYS A 159 16.84 -7.93 -8.91
N PHE A 160 17.36 -7.43 -7.80
CA PHE A 160 17.29 -6.01 -7.46
C PHE A 160 17.97 -5.16 -8.54
N HIS A 161 19.20 -5.49 -8.92
CA HIS A 161 19.96 -4.71 -9.91
C HIS A 161 19.34 -4.79 -11.31
N GLN A 162 18.75 -5.94 -11.71
CA GLN A 162 17.99 -6.06 -12.95
C GLN A 162 16.79 -5.12 -12.97
N LYS A 163 15.93 -5.17 -11.94
CA LYS A 163 14.75 -4.31 -11.83
C LYS A 163 15.11 -2.82 -11.73
N ARG A 164 16.20 -2.49 -11.03
CA ARG A 164 16.75 -1.12 -10.98
C ARG A 164 17.15 -0.64 -12.38
N ALA A 165 17.82 -1.49 -13.15
CA ALA A 165 18.23 -1.18 -14.52
C ALA A 165 17.03 -0.96 -15.47
N GLU A 166 15.95 -1.75 -15.32
CA GLU A 166 14.68 -1.53 -16.04
C GLU A 166 14.12 -0.12 -15.80
N LYS A 167 14.28 0.39 -14.57
CA LYS A 167 13.92 1.77 -14.20
C LYS A 167 14.94 2.83 -14.64
N LYS A 168 16.03 2.44 -15.32
CA LYS A 168 17.13 3.30 -15.75
C LYS A 168 17.84 4.06 -14.61
N ALA A 169 17.66 3.64 -13.39
CA ALA A 169 18.37 4.21 -12.24
C ALA A 169 19.82 3.72 -12.22
N LYS A 170 20.79 4.60 -11.95
CA LYS A 170 22.22 4.26 -11.93
C LYS A 170 22.59 3.52 -10.66
N ALA A 171 23.66 2.70 -10.70
CA ALA A 171 24.29 2.14 -9.51
C ALA A 171 25.79 2.28 -9.59
N LYS A 172 26.40 2.69 -8.46
CA LYS A 172 27.85 2.70 -8.24
C LYS A 172 28.17 1.88 -7.02
N ILE A 173 28.97 0.86 -7.19
CA ILE A 173 29.33 -0.07 -6.14
C ILE A 173 30.82 -0.02 -5.90
N LEU A 174 31.22 0.10 -4.63
CA LEU A 174 32.59 0.15 -4.19
C LEU A 174 32.88 -1.00 -3.23
N CYS A 175 33.92 -1.77 -3.51
CA CYS A 175 34.32 -2.92 -2.71
C CYS A 175 35.80 -2.84 -2.30
N ASN A 176 36.15 -3.38 -1.14
CA ASN A 176 37.56 -3.50 -0.73
C ASN A 176 38.29 -4.51 -1.62
N LYS A 177 39.56 -4.22 -1.99
CA LYS A 177 40.37 -5.07 -2.87
C LYS A 177 40.64 -6.48 -2.31
N ASP A 178 40.71 -6.58 -0.97
CA ASP A 178 41.03 -7.85 -0.31
C ASP A 178 39.79 -8.73 -0.12
N ASP A 179 38.63 -8.19 -0.42
CA ASP A 179 37.35 -8.90 -0.28
C ASP A 179 36.96 -9.65 -1.57
N LYS A 180 37.59 -10.79 -1.78
CA LYS A 180 37.36 -11.63 -2.95
C LYS A 180 35.91 -12.14 -3.08
N LEU A 181 35.22 -12.35 -1.93
CA LEU A 181 33.84 -12.81 -1.93
C LEU A 181 32.90 -11.70 -2.45
N ALA A 182 32.99 -10.49 -1.88
CA ALA A 182 32.19 -9.37 -2.35
C ALA A 182 32.47 -9.02 -3.82
N ILE A 183 33.76 -9.08 -4.25
CA ILE A 183 34.15 -8.84 -5.65
C ILE A 183 33.45 -9.84 -6.60
N LYS A 184 33.33 -11.11 -6.19
CA LYS A 184 32.68 -12.14 -6.97
C LYS A 184 31.16 -12.00 -6.98
N ASP A 185 30.59 -11.80 -5.80
CA ASP A 185 29.14 -11.88 -5.60
C ASP A 185 28.40 -10.59 -6.01
N MET A 186 29.08 -9.44 -5.96
CA MET A 186 28.48 -8.12 -6.22
C MET A 186 28.93 -7.48 -7.55
N ASN A 187 29.71 -8.19 -8.34
CA ASN A 187 30.11 -7.71 -9.67
C ASN A 187 29.05 -8.13 -10.71
N PHE A 188 28.09 -7.26 -10.94
CA PHE A 188 27.05 -7.42 -11.96
C PHE A 188 27.35 -6.55 -13.19
N SER A 189 28.56 -6.68 -13.73
CA SER A 189 29.09 -5.85 -14.83
C SER A 189 28.27 -5.97 -16.14
N ASP A 190 27.50 -7.04 -16.29
CA ASP A 190 26.56 -7.30 -17.37
C ASP A 190 25.21 -6.55 -17.22
N THR A 191 25.00 -5.90 -16.07
CA THR A 191 23.76 -5.15 -15.80
C THR A 191 23.88 -3.70 -16.29
N PRO A 192 22.93 -3.18 -17.10
CA PRO A 192 22.95 -1.79 -17.54
C PRO A 192 22.96 -0.78 -16.37
N PHE A 193 23.61 0.38 -16.62
CA PHE A 193 23.70 1.46 -15.62
C PHE A 193 24.36 1.05 -14.29
N TYR A 194 25.31 0.10 -14.36
CA TYR A 194 26.04 -0.42 -13.20
C TYR A 194 27.53 -0.15 -13.36
N GLU A 195 28.11 0.51 -12.35
CA GLU A 195 29.55 0.78 -12.28
C GLU A 195 30.11 0.13 -11.00
N PHE A 196 31.22 -0.58 -11.14
CA PHE A 196 31.90 -1.25 -10.04
C PHE A 196 33.35 -0.81 -9.97
N LYS A 197 33.80 -0.41 -8.78
CA LYS A 197 35.21 -0.07 -8.50
C LYS A 197 35.72 -0.78 -7.26
N ILE A 198 37.03 -0.85 -7.15
CA ILE A 198 37.78 -1.46 -6.05
C ILE A 198 38.55 -0.37 -5.31
N THR A 199 38.49 -0.38 -4.00
CA THR A 199 39.20 0.52 -3.10
C THR A 199 40.21 -0.21 -2.21
N ASP A 200 41.28 0.46 -1.84
CA ASP A 200 42.22 0.01 -0.82
C ASP A 200 41.71 0.29 0.61
N GLN A 201 40.64 1.05 0.77
CA GLN A 201 40.04 1.38 2.06
C GLN A 201 39.26 0.23 2.65
N ILE A 202 39.39 0.01 3.95
CA ILE A 202 38.58 -0.99 4.67
C ILE A 202 37.11 -0.54 4.72
N ILE A 203 36.22 -1.41 4.29
CA ILE A 203 34.78 -1.22 4.39
C ILE A 203 34.28 -2.11 5.54
N PRO A 204 33.92 -1.53 6.70
CA PRO A 204 33.61 -2.32 7.91
C PRO A 204 32.23 -2.96 7.87
N THR A 205 31.33 -2.46 7.04
CA THR A 205 29.94 -2.96 6.90
C THR A 205 29.39 -2.58 5.54
N GLY A 206 28.37 -3.31 5.08
CA GLY A 206 27.62 -2.92 3.89
C GLY A 206 26.84 -1.62 4.14
N VAL A 207 26.97 -0.66 3.24
CA VAL A 207 26.22 0.60 3.30
C VAL A 207 25.55 0.82 1.95
N ALA A 208 24.26 1.09 1.97
CA ALA A 208 23.50 1.53 0.79
C ALA A 208 23.04 2.97 1.00
N ILE A 209 23.20 3.80 -0.02
CA ILE A 209 22.80 5.22 0.00
C ILE A 209 21.94 5.45 -1.24
N VAL A 210 20.74 5.96 -1.04
CA VAL A 210 19.83 6.31 -2.13
C VAL A 210 18.88 7.40 -1.68
N ARG A 211 18.82 8.52 -2.41
CA ARG A 211 18.01 9.69 -2.07
C ARG A 211 18.33 10.20 -0.65
N ASP A 212 17.39 10.15 0.26
CA ASP A 212 17.47 10.52 1.68
C ASP A 212 17.69 9.33 2.63
N ILE A 213 17.93 8.14 2.06
CA ILE A 213 18.09 6.89 2.80
C ILE A 213 19.58 6.52 2.90
N VAL A 214 20.00 6.22 4.11
CA VAL A 214 21.27 5.50 4.40
C VAL A 214 20.90 4.21 5.13
N ALA A 215 21.34 3.09 4.61
CA ALA A 215 21.12 1.80 5.23
C ALA A 215 22.45 1.07 5.47
N THR A 216 22.63 0.53 6.67
CA THR A 216 23.75 -0.36 6.99
C THR A 216 23.26 -1.79 7.12
N VAL A 217 23.97 -2.72 6.46
CA VAL A 217 23.64 -4.14 6.49
C VAL A 217 24.61 -4.87 7.39
N ASN A 218 24.12 -5.35 8.52
CA ASN A 218 24.88 -6.21 9.42
C ASN A 218 24.59 -7.68 9.07
N TRP A 219 25.61 -8.37 8.63
CA TRP A 219 25.57 -9.79 8.32
C TRP A 219 25.79 -10.62 9.59
N GLY A 220 25.31 -11.85 9.60
CA GLY A 220 25.41 -12.79 10.71
C GLY A 220 24.42 -13.92 10.49
N LYS A 221 24.12 -14.72 11.52
CA LYS A 221 23.13 -15.79 11.43
C LYS A 221 21.77 -15.28 10.95
N ILE A 222 21.41 -14.06 11.35
CA ILE A 222 20.19 -13.35 10.95
C ILE A 222 20.61 -11.97 10.46
N PRO A 223 20.54 -11.67 9.14
CA PRO A 223 20.89 -10.35 8.62
C PRO A 223 19.94 -9.27 9.17
N ARG A 224 20.50 -8.09 9.41
CA ARG A 224 19.74 -6.90 9.84
C ARG A 224 20.10 -5.72 8.98
N VAL A 225 19.09 -4.94 8.60
CA VAL A 225 19.28 -3.67 7.90
C VAL A 225 18.82 -2.55 8.81
N PHE A 226 19.73 -1.67 9.17
CA PHE A 226 19.44 -0.44 9.91
C PHE A 226 19.32 0.70 8.91
N VAL A 227 18.15 1.29 8.83
CA VAL A 227 17.82 2.33 7.86
C VAL A 227 17.62 3.65 8.57
N ILE A 228 18.31 4.67 8.13
CA ILE A 228 18.14 6.06 8.56
C ILE A 228 17.59 6.84 7.37
N ILE A 229 16.41 7.41 7.51
CA ILE A 229 15.80 8.29 6.52
C ILE A 229 16.04 9.72 6.98
N CYS A 230 17.03 10.38 6.39
CA CYS A 230 17.45 11.74 6.74
C CYS A 230 18.29 12.31 5.59
N LYS A 231 17.85 13.40 5.00
CA LYS A 231 18.49 14.03 3.85
C LYS A 231 19.93 14.45 4.15
N GLU A 232 20.15 15.13 5.26
CA GLU A 232 21.46 15.63 5.67
C GLU A 232 22.46 14.47 5.88
N ASN A 233 21.98 13.38 6.51
CA ASN A 233 22.78 12.18 6.70
C ASN A 233 23.15 11.52 5.36
N ALA A 234 22.18 11.40 4.46
CA ALA A 234 22.41 10.82 3.13
C ALA A 234 23.37 11.67 2.28
N GLU A 235 23.28 12.99 2.35
CA GLU A 235 24.21 13.90 1.68
C GLU A 235 25.65 13.74 2.20
N GLN A 236 25.83 13.59 3.52
CA GLN A 236 27.16 13.37 4.13
C GLN A 236 27.76 12.04 3.69
N TYR A 237 26.97 10.96 3.74
CA TYR A 237 27.40 9.64 3.26
C TYR A 237 27.67 9.64 1.76
N GLY A 238 26.89 10.37 0.96
CA GLY A 238 27.13 10.56 -0.46
C GLY A 238 28.48 11.24 -0.75
N LYS A 239 28.80 12.33 -0.04
CA LYS A 239 30.11 13.02 -0.12
C LYS A 239 31.25 12.06 0.25
N PHE A 240 31.09 11.30 1.31
CA PHE A 240 32.06 10.29 1.73
C PHE A 240 32.25 9.22 0.63
N PHE A 241 31.18 8.69 0.09
CA PHE A 241 31.23 7.71 -1.00
C PHE A 241 31.98 8.25 -2.21
N TYR A 242 31.67 9.47 -2.68
CA TYR A 242 32.29 10.04 -3.86
C TYR A 242 33.78 10.37 -3.64
N ASN A 243 34.21 10.73 -2.42
CA ASN A 243 35.61 10.88 -2.08
C ASN A 243 36.38 9.56 -2.27
N LEU A 244 35.82 8.46 -1.77
CA LEU A 244 36.39 7.13 -1.98
C LEU A 244 36.36 6.71 -3.46
N TRP A 245 35.23 6.96 -4.13
CA TRP A 245 35.04 6.64 -5.55
C TRP A 245 36.07 7.29 -6.46
N GLY A 246 36.41 8.56 -6.20
CA GLY A 246 37.43 9.31 -6.95
C GLY A 246 38.83 8.74 -6.80
N LYS A 247 39.15 8.14 -5.66
CA LYS A 247 40.44 7.51 -5.36
C LYS A 247 40.53 6.05 -5.76
N SER A 248 39.45 5.46 -6.20
CA SER A 248 39.34 4.02 -6.49
C SER A 248 39.54 3.68 -7.95
N LYS A 249 40.02 2.46 -8.23
CA LYS A 249 40.33 1.99 -9.59
C LYS A 249 39.20 1.16 -10.15
N LYS A 250 38.92 1.28 -11.45
CA LYS A 250 38.07 0.31 -12.17
C LYS A 250 38.75 -1.06 -12.10
N LYS A 251 37.96 -2.11 -11.97
CA LYS A 251 38.46 -3.48 -12.18
C LYS A 251 38.69 -3.65 -13.68
N ASN A 252 39.96 -3.87 -14.08
CA ASN A 252 40.30 -4.36 -15.42
C ASN A 252 39.84 -5.82 -15.57
#